data_3dbf90c5d9af2e242a0b764033136e7e
#
_entry.id   3dbf90c5d9af2e242a0b764033136e7e
#
_cell.length_a   1.000
_cell.length_b   1.000
_cell.length_c   1.000
_cell.angle_alpha   90.00
_cell.angle_beta   90.00
_cell.angle_gamma   90.00
#
_symmetry.space_group_name_H-M   'P 1'
#
loop_
_entity.id
_entity.type
_entity.pdbx_description
1 polymer ?
#
loop_
_entity_poly.entity_id
_entity_poly.type
_entity_poly.pdbx_seq_one_letter_code
_entity_poly.pdbx_strand_id
1 'polypeptide(L)'
;IKTHRYGEIQLETETVTGYVDHIIYRNAENGYTVLVLVVNEEELTCVGTFSDIAEGENIEAHGEYTEHATYGRQFKVVSFEEKEPEDEMAIERYLGSGAIHGIGLALAARIVRRFKKDTFRIIEEEPERLAEVKGISQRKAMEIADQVNAKRDLREAMIFLQQYGINMNLAVKIYNKYGGEIYSVLKENPYRMADDIDGVGFKTADEIAARVGIKTDSDFRIKSGIQYVLQQAAMDGHTYLPMEELTRRAVYLLGVESSQVEAHYMNLAMDRKIVMQLKDDITQIYANTFYYMEANTAAMLKQLDVTYDVPDIEIEAA
;
A
#
# COMPACT_ATOMS: atom_id res chain seq x y z
N ILE A 1 -28.92 13.37 -33.61
CA ILE A 1 -28.09 12.47 -32.77
C ILE A 1 -27.62 13.33 -31.60
N LYS A 2 -28.29 13.18 -30.44
CA LYS A 2 -27.96 13.91 -29.20
C LYS A 2 -26.94 13.09 -28.42
N THR A 3 -25.71 13.56 -28.36
CA THR A 3 -24.68 13.09 -27.44
C THR A 3 -25.04 13.51 -26.01
N HIS A 4 -25.38 12.55 -25.19
CA HIS A 4 -25.50 12.75 -23.74
C HIS A 4 -24.07 12.85 -23.16
N ARG A 5 -23.69 14.06 -22.73
CA ARG A 5 -22.60 14.28 -21.79
C ARG A 5 -23.07 13.70 -20.44
N TYR A 6 -22.37 12.68 -19.98
CA TYR A 6 -22.42 12.29 -18.56
C TYR A 6 -21.86 13.46 -17.76
N GLY A 7 -22.70 14.12 -16.98
CA GLY A 7 -22.27 15.12 -16.02
C GLY A 7 -21.47 14.43 -14.92
N GLU A 8 -20.27 14.88 -14.71
CA GLU A 8 -19.54 14.66 -13.46
C GLU A 8 -20.45 15.24 -12.35
N ILE A 9 -20.97 14.38 -11.49
CA ILE A 9 -21.58 14.78 -10.23
C ILE A 9 -20.41 15.29 -9.39
N GLN A 10 -20.20 16.60 -9.35
CA GLN A 10 -19.40 17.22 -8.29
C GLN A 10 -20.19 16.95 -7.00
N LEU A 11 -19.74 15.98 -6.22
CA LEU A 11 -20.14 15.84 -4.84
C LEU A 11 -19.71 17.14 -4.15
N GLU A 12 -20.67 17.92 -3.66
CA GLU A 12 -20.39 19.07 -2.80
C GLU A 12 -19.78 18.52 -1.50
N THR A 13 -18.45 18.47 -1.45
CA THR A 13 -17.73 18.11 -0.23
C THR A 13 -17.78 19.28 0.73
N GLU A 14 -18.24 19.01 1.93
CA GLU A 14 -18.17 19.97 3.03
C GLU A 14 -16.76 19.92 3.65
N THR A 15 -16.35 21.03 4.27
CA THR A 15 -15.07 21.15 4.94
C THR A 15 -15.29 21.40 6.42
N VAL A 16 -14.62 20.63 7.27
CA VAL A 16 -14.64 20.79 8.71
C VAL A 16 -13.21 20.89 9.22
N THR A 17 -12.96 21.84 10.14
CA THR A 17 -11.64 22.05 10.74
C THR A 17 -11.74 21.88 12.25
N GLY A 18 -10.87 21.08 12.81
CA GLY A 18 -10.85 20.80 14.25
C GLY A 18 -9.63 20.02 14.68
N TYR A 19 -9.57 19.67 15.95
CA TYR A 19 -8.53 18.77 16.45
C TYR A 19 -9.09 17.39 16.79
N VAL A 20 -8.25 16.38 16.60
CA VAL A 20 -8.58 14.97 16.95
C VAL A 20 -8.55 14.85 18.46
N ASP A 21 -9.70 14.58 19.07
CA ASP A 21 -9.80 14.37 20.51
C ASP A 21 -9.32 12.97 20.89
N HIS A 22 -9.93 11.95 20.28
CA HIS A 22 -9.49 10.57 20.48
C HIS A 22 -9.84 9.68 19.28
N ILE A 23 -9.14 8.55 19.18
CA ILE A 23 -9.35 7.54 18.14
C ILE A 23 -10.13 6.38 18.73
N ILE A 24 -11.35 6.15 18.21
CA ILE A 24 -12.23 5.06 18.63
C ILE A 24 -11.75 3.72 18.07
N TYR A 25 -11.35 3.69 16.79
CA TYR A 25 -10.92 2.48 16.10
C TYR A 25 -9.94 2.82 14.98
N ARG A 26 -8.94 1.95 14.79
CA ARG A 26 -8.01 2.02 13.65
C ARG A 26 -7.70 0.62 13.13
N ASN A 27 -7.78 0.46 11.82
CA ASN A 27 -7.26 -0.70 11.11
C ASN A 27 -5.85 -0.38 10.57
N ALA A 28 -4.84 -1.03 11.12
CA ALA A 28 -3.43 -0.79 10.75
C ALA A 28 -3.08 -1.25 9.33
N GLU A 29 -3.85 -2.17 8.74
CA GLU A 29 -3.55 -2.70 7.40
C GLU A 29 -3.94 -1.73 6.27
N ASN A 30 -5.05 -1.00 6.45
CA ASN A 30 -5.61 -0.15 5.40
C ASN A 30 -5.81 1.32 5.82
N GLY A 31 -5.45 1.67 7.06
CA GLY A 31 -5.57 3.01 7.60
C GLY A 31 -7.01 3.47 7.89
N TYR A 32 -8.03 2.60 7.74
CA TYR A 32 -9.41 2.97 8.08
C TYR A 32 -9.51 3.30 9.57
N THR A 33 -10.00 4.49 9.86
CA THR A 33 -10.04 5.02 11.23
C THR A 33 -11.42 5.62 11.52
N VAL A 34 -11.89 5.42 12.73
CA VAL A 34 -13.03 6.11 13.35
C VAL A 34 -12.48 6.95 14.48
N LEU A 35 -12.67 8.26 14.41
CA LEU A 35 -12.15 9.21 15.39
C LEU A 35 -13.20 10.26 15.75
N VAL A 36 -12.99 10.95 16.86
CA VAL A 36 -13.76 12.10 17.27
C VAL A 36 -12.93 13.38 16.99
N LEU A 37 -13.50 14.25 16.18
CA LEU A 37 -12.95 15.57 15.89
C LEU A 37 -13.75 16.62 16.69
N VAL A 38 -13.06 17.50 17.40
CA VAL A 38 -13.71 18.65 18.07
C VAL A 38 -13.67 19.84 17.12
N VAL A 39 -14.86 20.24 16.68
CA VAL A 39 -15.11 21.35 15.75
C VAL A 39 -15.95 22.41 16.49
N ASN A 40 -15.42 23.60 16.69
CA ASN A 40 -16.13 24.69 17.42
C ASN A 40 -16.71 24.24 18.78
N GLU A 41 -15.93 23.49 19.55
CA GLU A 41 -16.31 22.94 20.87
C GLU A 41 -17.36 21.81 20.83
N GLU A 42 -17.78 21.33 19.65
CA GLU A 42 -18.68 20.21 19.47
C GLU A 42 -17.94 18.96 18.95
N GLU A 43 -18.32 17.80 19.47
CA GLU A 43 -17.76 16.51 19.05
C GLU A 43 -18.42 16.06 17.74
N LEU A 44 -17.57 15.69 16.75
CA LEU A 44 -17.98 15.16 15.48
C LEU A 44 -17.31 13.82 15.24
N THR A 45 -18.11 12.75 15.11
CA THR A 45 -17.56 11.44 14.72
C THR A 45 -17.18 11.46 13.24
N CYS A 46 -15.89 11.25 12.95
CA CYS A 46 -15.35 11.18 11.60
C CYS A 46 -14.95 9.75 11.27
N VAL A 47 -15.26 9.31 10.05
CA VAL A 47 -14.91 7.98 9.53
C VAL A 47 -14.23 8.12 8.18
N GLY A 48 -13.14 7.39 7.96
CA GLY A 48 -12.39 7.46 6.71
C GLY A 48 -11.07 6.73 6.77
N THR A 49 -10.25 6.91 5.74
CA THR A 49 -8.89 6.41 5.72
C THR A 49 -7.93 7.55 6.02
N PHE A 50 -7.15 7.36 7.06
CA PHE A 50 -6.14 8.32 7.49
C PHE A 50 -4.76 7.68 7.43
N SER A 51 -3.77 8.39 6.92
CA SER A 51 -2.41 7.86 6.73
C SER A 51 -1.69 7.61 8.06
N ASP A 52 -1.69 8.60 8.93
CA ASP A 52 -1.05 8.52 10.25
C ASP A 52 -1.58 9.64 11.14
N ILE A 53 -2.88 9.61 11.40
CA ILE A 53 -3.49 10.60 12.27
C ILE A 53 -3.30 10.22 13.74
N ALA A 54 -3.01 11.20 14.60
CA ALA A 54 -2.89 11.02 16.03
C ALA A 54 -3.83 11.96 16.81
N GLU A 55 -4.10 11.56 18.03
CA GLU A 55 -4.84 12.40 18.98
C GLU A 55 -4.08 13.73 19.21
N GLY A 56 -4.82 14.84 19.28
CA GLY A 56 -4.29 16.18 19.44
C GLY A 56 -3.86 16.88 18.15
N GLU A 57 -3.85 16.19 17.00
CA GLU A 57 -3.57 16.81 15.70
C GLU A 57 -4.72 17.72 15.26
N ASN A 58 -4.38 18.86 14.65
CA ASN A 58 -5.34 19.73 13.98
C ASN A 58 -5.45 19.30 12.51
N ILE A 59 -6.67 19.11 12.04
CA ILE A 59 -6.93 18.74 10.65
C ILE A 59 -8.02 19.60 10.02
N GLU A 60 -7.91 19.78 8.72
CA GLU A 60 -9.00 20.21 7.86
C GLU A 60 -9.45 19.00 7.04
N ALA A 61 -10.65 18.51 7.31
CA ALA A 61 -11.21 17.33 6.67
C ALA A 61 -12.29 17.73 5.65
N HIS A 62 -12.22 17.12 4.47
CA HIS A 62 -13.17 17.28 3.37
C HIS A 62 -13.98 16.00 3.20
N GLY A 63 -15.30 16.12 3.13
CA GLY A 63 -16.15 14.94 3.06
C GLY A 63 -17.62 15.27 3.02
N GLU A 64 -18.43 14.32 3.45
CA GLU A 64 -19.90 14.43 3.47
C GLU A 64 -20.46 13.92 4.80
N TYR A 65 -21.56 14.53 5.26
CA TYR A 65 -22.29 13.98 6.39
C TYR A 65 -23.08 12.75 5.94
N THR A 66 -22.97 11.69 6.73
CA THR A 66 -23.69 10.43 6.51
C THR A 66 -24.44 10.02 7.76
N GLU A 67 -25.51 9.26 7.62
CA GLU A 67 -26.25 8.69 8.74
C GLU A 67 -25.99 7.20 8.81
N HIS A 68 -25.40 6.74 9.90
CA HIS A 68 -25.19 5.32 10.14
C HIS A 68 -26.33 4.76 11.00
N ALA A 69 -26.93 3.64 10.58
CA ALA A 69 -28.10 3.06 11.22
C ALA A 69 -27.96 2.81 12.73
N THR A 70 -26.74 2.53 13.21
CA THR A 70 -26.44 2.22 14.60
C THR A 70 -25.76 3.37 15.35
N TYR A 71 -24.90 4.15 14.66
CA TYR A 71 -24.02 5.13 15.28
C TYR A 71 -24.45 6.59 15.01
N GLY A 72 -25.57 6.79 14.30
CA GLY A 72 -26.11 8.11 14.03
C GLY A 72 -25.28 8.91 13.00
N ARG A 73 -25.32 10.24 13.15
CA ARG A 73 -24.67 11.16 12.21
C ARG A 73 -23.15 11.09 12.31
N GLN A 74 -22.51 10.89 11.17
CA GLN A 74 -21.04 10.82 11.05
C GLN A 74 -20.59 11.68 9.87
N PHE A 75 -19.34 12.13 9.90
CA PHE A 75 -18.69 12.79 8.79
C PHE A 75 -17.75 11.81 8.09
N LYS A 76 -18.09 11.45 6.87
CA LYS A 76 -17.29 10.55 6.03
C LYS A 76 -16.22 11.35 5.33
N VAL A 77 -15.00 11.21 5.79
CA VAL A 77 -13.84 11.92 5.27
C VAL A 77 -13.35 11.26 3.97
N VAL A 78 -13.25 12.08 2.93
CA VAL A 78 -12.70 11.70 1.62
C VAL A 78 -11.21 12.05 1.53
N SER A 79 -10.86 13.22 2.04
CA SER A 79 -9.47 13.68 2.17
C SER A 79 -9.32 14.57 3.38
N PHE A 80 -8.11 14.73 3.87
CA PHE A 80 -7.80 15.63 4.96
C PHE A 80 -6.41 16.23 4.77
N GLU A 81 -6.21 17.38 5.38
CA GLU A 81 -4.92 18.05 5.49
C GLU A 81 -4.63 18.30 6.96
N GLU A 82 -3.42 17.94 7.40
CA GLU A 82 -2.97 18.34 8.73
C GLU A 82 -2.64 19.83 8.71
N LYS A 83 -3.14 20.53 9.72
CA LYS A 83 -2.80 21.94 9.95
C LYS A 83 -1.75 22.00 11.05
N GLU A 84 -0.68 22.75 10.78
CA GLU A 84 0.29 23.02 11.82
C GLU A 84 -0.38 23.70 13.00
N PRO A 85 -0.03 23.34 14.24
CA PRO A 85 -0.54 24.02 15.41
C PRO A 85 -0.11 25.49 15.39
N GLU A 86 -1.08 26.41 15.36
CA GLU A 86 -0.80 27.85 15.22
C GLU A 86 -0.37 28.54 16.54
N ASP A 87 -0.68 27.92 17.67
CA ASP A 87 -0.41 28.47 18.99
C ASP A 87 0.28 27.49 19.95
N GLU A 88 0.83 28.04 21.03
CA GLU A 88 1.56 27.25 22.04
C GLU A 88 0.69 26.16 22.69
N MET A 89 -0.62 26.39 22.85
CA MET A 89 -1.53 25.41 23.46
C MET A 89 -1.79 24.22 22.53
N ALA A 90 -1.93 24.49 21.24
CA ALA A 90 -2.09 23.46 20.22
C ALA A 90 -0.82 22.60 20.08
N ILE A 91 0.37 23.24 20.12
CA ILE A 91 1.66 22.53 20.12
C ILE A 91 1.78 21.64 21.37
N GLU A 92 1.43 22.17 22.56
CA GLU A 92 1.49 21.41 23.80
C GLU A 92 0.54 20.20 23.78
N ARG A 93 -0.68 20.40 23.28
CA ARG A 93 -1.70 19.33 23.12
C ARG A 93 -1.19 18.23 22.21
N TYR A 94 -0.70 18.60 21.02
CA TYR A 94 -0.15 17.65 20.05
C TYR A 94 0.99 16.81 20.65
N LEU A 95 2.01 17.46 21.23
CA LEU A 95 3.14 16.76 21.83
C LEU A 95 2.73 15.90 23.03
N GLY A 96 1.75 16.32 23.79
CA GLY A 96 1.29 15.64 25.01
C GLY A 96 0.27 14.52 24.76
N SER A 97 -0.30 14.42 23.56
CA SER A 97 -1.35 13.46 23.20
C SER A 97 -0.90 12.00 23.14
N GLY A 98 0.41 11.78 23.03
CA GLY A 98 0.98 10.44 22.76
C GLY A 98 1.39 10.24 21.30
N ALA A 99 1.14 11.21 20.43
CA ALA A 99 1.57 11.21 19.02
C ALA A 99 3.08 11.01 18.86
N ILE A 100 3.86 11.50 19.84
CA ILE A 100 5.30 11.31 19.92
C ILE A 100 5.64 10.47 21.15
N HIS A 101 6.16 9.27 20.92
CA HIS A 101 6.51 8.35 21.99
C HIS A 101 7.53 8.97 22.97
N GLY A 102 7.25 8.84 24.24
CA GLY A 102 8.12 9.34 25.29
C GLY A 102 7.91 10.81 25.65
N ILE A 103 6.95 11.52 25.05
CA ILE A 103 6.48 12.83 25.47
C ILE A 103 5.10 12.68 26.09
N GLY A 104 4.99 12.88 27.40
CA GLY A 104 3.70 13.01 28.07
C GLY A 104 3.40 14.49 28.34
N LEU A 105 2.18 14.79 28.82
CA LEU A 105 1.67 16.15 29.07
C LEU A 105 2.65 17.05 29.81
N ALA A 106 3.25 16.56 30.93
CA ALA A 106 4.19 17.35 31.73
C ALA A 106 5.50 17.65 30.99
N LEU A 107 5.94 16.82 30.07
CA LEU A 107 7.13 17.06 29.27
C LEU A 107 6.83 17.99 28.10
N ALA A 108 5.68 17.81 27.43
CA ALA A 108 5.18 18.72 26.41
C ALA A 108 5.12 20.17 26.91
N ALA A 109 4.49 20.38 28.06
CA ALA A 109 4.42 21.70 28.70
C ALA A 109 5.80 22.32 28.94
N ARG A 110 6.81 21.51 29.35
CA ARG A 110 8.19 22.02 29.56
C ARG A 110 8.89 22.37 28.26
N ILE A 111 8.69 21.55 27.20
CA ILE A 111 9.25 21.80 25.87
C ILE A 111 8.67 23.10 25.31
N VAL A 112 7.36 23.24 25.29
CA VAL A 112 6.68 24.41 24.74
C VAL A 112 6.98 25.66 25.56
N ARG A 113 7.06 25.59 26.88
CA ARG A 113 7.49 26.72 27.72
C ARG A 113 8.89 27.20 27.35
N ARG A 114 9.80 26.30 26.97
CA ARG A 114 11.20 26.63 26.63
C ARG A 114 11.30 27.21 25.22
N PHE A 115 10.65 26.61 24.24
CA PHE A 115 10.83 26.90 22.82
C PHE A 115 9.65 27.64 22.18
N LYS A 116 8.50 27.67 22.84
CA LYS A 116 7.29 28.36 22.39
C LYS A 116 6.89 27.93 20.96
N LYS A 117 6.61 28.91 20.10
CA LYS A 117 6.25 28.68 18.70
C LYS A 117 7.37 28.04 17.87
N ASP A 118 8.63 28.18 18.32
CA ASP A 118 9.78 27.55 17.63
C ASP A 118 9.93 26.05 17.93
N THR A 119 9.02 25.46 18.70
CA THR A 119 9.16 24.08 19.18
C THR A 119 9.38 23.08 18.05
N PHE A 120 8.56 23.11 17.00
CA PHE A 120 8.72 22.19 15.86
C PHE A 120 10.00 22.45 15.09
N ARG A 121 10.33 23.70 14.81
CA ARG A 121 11.59 24.05 14.15
C ARG A 121 12.81 23.53 14.94
N ILE A 122 12.79 23.67 16.27
CA ILE A 122 13.86 23.13 17.12
C ILE A 122 13.91 21.60 17.07
N ILE A 123 12.76 20.91 17.04
CA ILE A 123 12.72 19.44 16.95
C ILE A 123 13.31 18.99 15.61
N GLU A 124 13.02 19.67 14.51
CA GLU A 124 13.42 19.28 13.16
C GLU A 124 14.86 19.71 12.83
N GLU A 125 15.23 20.94 13.13
CA GLU A 125 16.50 21.53 12.67
C GLU A 125 17.62 21.51 13.73
N GLU A 126 17.27 21.55 15.02
CA GLU A 126 18.22 21.68 16.12
C GLU A 126 17.87 20.71 17.28
N PRO A 127 17.66 19.39 17.00
CA PRO A 127 17.11 18.46 17.99
C PRO A 127 17.94 18.32 19.26
N GLU A 128 19.24 18.52 19.19
CA GLU A 128 20.13 18.49 20.35
C GLU A 128 19.74 19.53 21.42
N ARG A 129 19.11 20.62 21.02
CA ARG A 129 18.64 21.66 21.95
C ARG A 129 17.48 21.21 22.83
N LEU A 130 16.76 20.16 22.45
CA LEU A 130 15.75 19.56 23.31
C LEU A 130 16.35 19.08 24.65
N ALA A 131 17.64 18.75 24.68
CA ALA A 131 18.33 18.35 25.89
C ALA A 131 18.50 19.52 26.89
N GLU A 132 18.24 20.78 26.50
CA GLU A 132 18.12 21.93 27.42
C GLU A 132 16.92 21.78 28.36
N VAL A 133 15.93 20.95 27.99
CA VAL A 133 14.72 20.70 28.78
C VAL A 133 14.97 19.57 29.78
N LYS A 134 14.73 19.86 31.06
CA LYS A 134 14.91 18.89 32.14
C LYS A 134 14.07 17.62 31.88
N GLY A 135 14.75 16.47 31.77
CA GLY A 135 14.14 15.15 31.51
C GLY A 135 14.29 14.68 30.09
N ILE A 136 15.03 15.41 29.23
CA ILE A 136 15.41 14.98 27.88
C ILE A 136 16.93 14.81 27.85
N SER A 137 17.37 13.59 27.57
CA SER A 137 18.76 13.30 27.23
C SER A 137 19.01 13.54 25.73
N GLN A 138 20.28 13.66 25.33
CA GLN A 138 20.65 13.78 23.92
C GLN A 138 20.07 12.65 23.07
N ARG A 139 20.15 11.41 23.55
CA ARG A 139 19.53 10.26 22.89
C ARG A 139 18.03 10.44 22.71
N LYS A 140 17.31 10.83 23.76
CA LYS A 140 15.86 11.04 23.69
C LYS A 140 15.49 12.20 22.77
N ALA A 141 16.33 13.22 22.70
CA ALA A 141 16.15 14.33 21.76
C ALA A 141 16.17 13.85 20.31
N MET A 142 17.12 13.00 19.96
CA MET A 142 17.20 12.42 18.62
C MET A 142 16.03 11.47 18.33
N GLU A 143 15.65 10.61 19.29
CA GLU A 143 14.48 9.73 19.16
C GLU A 143 13.17 10.52 18.92
N ILE A 144 13.02 11.69 19.50
CA ILE A 144 11.87 12.59 19.26
C ILE A 144 11.93 13.17 17.85
N ALA A 145 13.09 13.66 17.43
CA ALA A 145 13.29 14.21 16.09
C ALA A 145 13.04 13.17 14.99
N ASP A 146 13.53 11.95 15.17
CA ASP A 146 13.32 10.85 14.23
C ASP A 146 11.82 10.56 14.05
N GLN A 147 11.03 10.59 15.13
CA GLN A 147 9.58 10.36 15.05
C GLN A 147 8.85 11.48 14.30
N VAL A 148 9.20 12.74 14.57
CA VAL A 148 8.60 13.90 13.89
C VAL A 148 8.95 13.89 12.41
N ASN A 149 10.21 13.61 12.06
CA ASN A 149 10.66 13.50 10.67
C ASN A 149 9.96 12.35 9.94
N ALA A 150 9.82 11.19 10.57
CA ALA A 150 9.12 10.04 9.98
C ALA A 150 7.66 10.37 9.63
N LYS A 151 6.96 11.14 10.48
CA LYS A 151 5.60 11.61 10.21
C LYS A 151 5.53 12.56 9.02
N ARG A 152 6.49 13.49 8.94
CA ARG A 152 6.59 14.40 7.78
C ARG A 152 6.84 13.64 6.49
N ASP A 153 7.79 12.70 6.48
CA ASP A 153 8.15 11.90 5.30
C ASP A 153 6.94 11.05 4.82
N LEU A 154 6.17 10.50 5.75
CA LEU A 154 4.93 9.80 5.43
C LEU A 154 3.92 10.74 4.75
N ARG A 155 3.72 11.95 5.30
CA ARG A 155 2.80 12.94 4.73
C ARG A 155 3.19 13.34 3.30
N GLU A 156 4.48 13.64 3.09
CA GLU A 156 5.01 13.98 1.77
C GLU A 156 4.80 12.83 0.76
N ALA A 157 5.03 11.58 1.19
CA ALA A 157 4.78 10.41 0.37
C ALA A 157 3.30 10.25 0.02
N MET A 158 2.37 10.51 0.96
CA MET A 158 0.94 10.45 0.70
C MET A 158 0.51 11.50 -0.32
N ILE A 159 0.96 12.74 -0.17
CA ILE A 159 0.69 13.83 -1.13
C ILE A 159 1.23 13.46 -2.52
N PHE A 160 2.46 12.95 -2.58
CA PHE A 160 3.08 12.51 -3.82
C PHE A 160 2.28 11.40 -4.51
N LEU A 161 1.84 10.39 -3.77
CA LEU A 161 1.04 9.28 -4.31
C LEU A 161 -0.33 9.74 -4.83
N GLN A 162 -0.97 10.69 -4.13
CA GLN A 162 -2.25 11.27 -4.55
C GLN A 162 -2.16 12.01 -5.88
N GLN A 163 -1.04 12.68 -6.18
CA GLN A 163 -0.81 13.34 -7.47
C GLN A 163 -0.93 12.39 -8.66
N TYR A 164 -0.63 11.11 -8.45
CA TYR A 164 -0.81 10.04 -9.44
C TYR A 164 -2.17 9.34 -9.34
N GLY A 165 -3.12 9.92 -8.58
CA GLY A 165 -4.48 9.41 -8.41
C GLY A 165 -4.53 8.07 -7.66
N ILE A 166 -3.52 7.79 -6.83
CA ILE A 166 -3.52 6.65 -5.93
C ILE A 166 -4.38 7.02 -4.72
N ASN A 167 -5.42 6.22 -4.47
CA ASN A 167 -6.28 6.46 -3.31
C ASN A 167 -5.54 6.20 -1.99
N MET A 168 -6.03 6.79 -0.91
CA MET A 168 -5.37 6.75 0.39
C MET A 168 -5.13 5.32 0.91
N ASN A 169 -6.11 4.41 0.75
CA ASN A 169 -5.96 3.01 1.17
C ASN A 169 -4.77 2.32 0.50
N LEU A 170 -4.61 2.53 -0.79
CA LEU A 170 -3.51 1.96 -1.55
C LEU A 170 -2.20 2.69 -1.22
N ALA A 171 -2.23 4.00 -1.04
CA ALA A 171 -1.07 4.82 -0.68
C ALA A 171 -0.45 4.36 0.66
N VAL A 172 -1.29 4.10 1.68
CA VAL A 172 -0.83 3.56 2.97
C VAL A 172 -0.15 2.19 2.80
N LYS A 173 -0.74 1.27 2.04
CA LYS A 173 -0.13 -0.04 1.75
C LYS A 173 1.22 0.09 1.04
N ILE A 174 1.29 0.97 0.04
CA ILE A 174 2.51 1.23 -0.72
C ILE A 174 3.61 1.78 0.20
N TYR A 175 3.27 2.76 1.02
CA TYR A 175 4.23 3.35 1.96
C TYR A 175 4.70 2.35 3.02
N ASN A 176 3.79 1.56 3.59
CA ASN A 176 4.14 0.50 4.56
C ASN A 176 5.10 -0.53 3.97
N LYS A 177 5.03 -0.78 2.65
CA LYS A 177 5.92 -1.72 1.95
C LYS A 177 7.27 -1.12 1.60
N TYR A 178 7.30 0.10 1.08
CA TYR A 178 8.49 0.69 0.47
C TYR A 178 9.09 1.86 1.25
N GLY A 179 8.34 2.48 2.17
CA GLY A 179 8.81 3.67 2.86
C GLY A 179 9.27 4.75 1.88
N GLY A 180 10.44 5.33 2.15
CA GLY A 180 11.04 6.34 1.27
C GLY A 180 11.49 5.85 -0.10
N GLU A 181 11.59 4.52 -0.33
CA GLU A 181 11.93 3.98 -1.65
C GLU A 181 10.80 4.16 -2.68
N ILE A 182 9.62 4.56 -2.25
CA ILE A 182 8.45 4.71 -3.13
C ILE A 182 8.73 5.62 -4.33
N TYR A 183 9.51 6.67 -4.15
CA TYR A 183 9.85 7.61 -5.23
C TYR A 183 10.64 6.95 -6.36
N SER A 184 11.61 6.08 -6.02
CA SER A 184 12.38 5.33 -7.00
C SER A 184 11.55 4.21 -7.63
N VAL A 185 10.77 3.48 -6.83
CA VAL A 185 9.90 2.39 -7.32
C VAL A 185 8.92 2.91 -8.37
N LEU A 186 8.24 4.04 -8.11
CA LEU A 186 7.29 4.62 -9.06
C LEU A 186 7.96 5.10 -10.34
N LYS A 187 9.16 5.70 -10.25
CA LYS A 187 9.86 6.24 -11.43
C LYS A 187 10.55 5.16 -12.26
N GLU A 188 11.09 4.13 -11.62
CA GLU A 188 11.90 3.13 -12.28
C GLU A 188 11.09 1.90 -12.72
N ASN A 189 10.30 1.35 -11.81
CA ASN A 189 9.52 0.14 -12.06
C ASN A 189 8.28 0.04 -11.17
N PRO A 190 7.17 0.72 -11.50
CA PRO A 190 5.92 0.64 -10.75
C PRO A 190 5.27 -0.75 -10.77
N TYR A 191 5.66 -1.63 -11.70
CA TYR A 191 5.11 -3.00 -11.79
C TYR A 191 5.58 -3.90 -10.64
N ARG A 192 6.64 -3.51 -9.91
CA ARG A 192 7.00 -4.20 -8.65
C ARG A 192 5.86 -4.23 -7.64
N MET A 193 4.99 -3.22 -7.66
CA MET A 193 3.85 -3.19 -6.75
C MET A 193 2.88 -4.36 -6.97
N ALA A 194 2.78 -4.87 -8.21
CA ALA A 194 1.95 -6.04 -8.52
C ALA A 194 2.52 -7.36 -7.95
N ASP A 195 3.83 -7.42 -7.77
CA ASP A 195 4.51 -8.58 -7.15
C ASP A 195 4.55 -8.47 -5.61
N ASP A 196 4.62 -7.24 -5.07
CA ASP A 196 5.00 -6.98 -3.68
C ASP A 196 3.82 -6.61 -2.76
N ILE A 197 2.65 -6.22 -3.32
CA ILE A 197 1.52 -5.70 -2.55
C ILE A 197 0.23 -6.45 -2.85
N ASP A 198 -0.33 -7.11 -1.85
CA ASP A 198 -1.61 -7.81 -1.97
C ASP A 198 -2.75 -6.85 -2.37
N GLY A 199 -3.48 -7.24 -3.41
CA GLY A 199 -4.56 -6.45 -3.99
C GLY A 199 -4.14 -5.44 -5.05
N VAL A 200 -2.84 -5.33 -5.36
CA VAL A 200 -2.33 -4.60 -6.54
C VAL A 200 -2.05 -5.59 -7.66
N GLY A 201 -2.91 -5.61 -8.67
CA GLY A 201 -2.65 -6.41 -9.88
C GLY A 201 -1.96 -5.61 -10.97
N PHE A 202 -1.61 -6.31 -12.08
CA PHE A 202 -1.01 -5.69 -13.26
C PHE A 202 -1.78 -4.45 -13.75
N LYS A 203 -3.10 -4.51 -13.82
CA LYS A 203 -3.94 -3.39 -14.30
C LYS A 203 -3.76 -2.13 -13.47
N THR A 204 -3.80 -2.26 -12.15
CA THR A 204 -3.58 -1.13 -11.24
C THR A 204 -2.18 -0.56 -11.37
N ALA A 205 -1.16 -1.42 -11.45
CA ALA A 205 0.21 -1.00 -11.68
C ALA A 205 0.39 -0.32 -13.06
N ASP A 206 -0.30 -0.80 -14.09
CA ASP A 206 -0.26 -0.25 -15.45
C ASP A 206 -0.91 1.15 -15.52
N GLU A 207 -2.04 1.35 -14.82
CA GLU A 207 -2.66 2.67 -14.68
C GLU A 207 -1.75 3.67 -13.98
N ILE A 208 -1.09 3.26 -12.90
CA ILE A 208 -0.13 4.09 -12.17
C ILE A 208 1.07 4.40 -13.07
N ALA A 209 1.62 3.39 -13.75
CA ALA A 209 2.74 3.52 -14.67
C ALA A 209 2.45 4.53 -15.78
N ALA A 210 1.25 4.49 -16.36
CA ALA A 210 0.82 5.43 -17.38
C ALA A 210 0.78 6.88 -16.86
N ARG A 211 0.30 7.09 -15.62
CA ARG A 211 0.26 8.42 -14.99
C ARG A 211 1.64 8.96 -14.64
N VAL A 212 2.57 8.09 -14.26
CA VAL A 212 3.97 8.43 -13.99
C VAL A 212 4.74 8.70 -15.28
N GLY A 213 4.20 8.29 -16.44
CA GLY A 213 4.83 8.50 -17.75
C GLY A 213 5.77 7.37 -18.17
N ILE A 214 5.61 6.17 -17.64
CA ILE A 214 6.33 4.98 -18.12
C ILE A 214 5.89 4.65 -19.54
N LYS A 215 6.85 4.37 -20.40
CA LYS A 215 6.58 4.03 -21.80
C LYS A 215 5.80 2.73 -21.93
N THR A 216 4.87 2.69 -22.90
CA THR A 216 4.02 1.54 -23.17
C THR A 216 4.75 0.29 -23.64
N ASP A 217 5.97 0.46 -24.17
CA ASP A 217 6.88 -0.59 -24.63
C ASP A 217 8.02 -0.89 -23.65
N SER A 218 7.91 -0.45 -22.39
CA SER A 218 8.96 -0.70 -21.40
C SER A 218 9.08 -2.20 -21.07
N ASP A 219 10.32 -2.66 -20.89
CA ASP A 219 10.62 -4.06 -20.55
C ASP A 219 9.87 -4.53 -19.30
N PHE A 220 9.75 -3.68 -18.29
CA PHE A 220 9.04 -3.99 -17.07
C PHE A 220 7.54 -4.21 -17.31
N ARG A 221 6.94 -3.39 -18.17
CA ARG A 221 5.53 -3.53 -18.55
C ARG A 221 5.28 -4.85 -19.27
N ILE A 222 6.13 -5.15 -20.28
CA ILE A 222 5.99 -6.36 -21.07
C ILE A 222 6.17 -7.61 -20.20
N LYS A 223 7.21 -7.64 -19.37
CA LYS A 223 7.48 -8.76 -18.44
C LYS A 223 6.32 -8.97 -17.47
N SER A 224 5.82 -7.91 -16.84
CA SER A 224 4.69 -7.99 -15.91
C SER A 224 3.39 -8.40 -16.62
N GLY A 225 3.15 -7.92 -17.83
CA GLY A 225 2.00 -8.30 -18.64
C GLY A 225 2.01 -9.77 -19.04
N ILE A 226 3.17 -10.33 -19.40
CA ILE A 226 3.30 -11.77 -19.68
C ILE A 226 2.93 -12.60 -18.45
N GLN A 227 3.45 -12.25 -17.28
CA GLN A 227 3.12 -12.94 -16.03
C GLN A 227 1.62 -12.83 -15.69
N TYR A 228 1.04 -11.64 -15.91
CA TYR A 228 -0.40 -11.44 -15.70
C TYR A 228 -1.24 -12.34 -16.63
N VAL A 229 -0.89 -12.50 -17.91
CA VAL A 229 -1.59 -13.40 -18.83
C VAL A 229 -1.54 -14.85 -18.33
N LEU A 230 -0.40 -15.31 -17.83
CA LEU A 230 -0.28 -16.64 -17.23
C LEU A 230 -1.13 -16.80 -15.97
N GLN A 231 -1.21 -15.76 -15.11
CA GLN A 231 -2.09 -15.77 -13.94
C GLN A 231 -3.56 -15.83 -14.33
N GLN A 232 -3.98 -15.08 -15.36
CA GLN A 232 -5.36 -15.15 -15.87
C GLN A 232 -5.68 -16.53 -16.45
N ALA A 233 -4.76 -17.12 -17.20
CA ALA A 233 -4.92 -18.47 -17.71
C ALA A 233 -5.07 -19.50 -16.58
N ALA A 234 -4.35 -19.31 -15.48
CA ALA A 234 -4.47 -20.17 -14.30
C ALA A 234 -5.85 -20.07 -13.63
N MET A 235 -6.45 -18.89 -13.60
CA MET A 235 -7.83 -18.70 -13.12
C MET A 235 -8.86 -19.42 -14.02
N ASP A 236 -8.53 -19.57 -15.30
CA ASP A 236 -9.32 -20.34 -16.27
C ASP A 236 -9.03 -21.87 -16.21
N GLY A 237 -8.16 -22.31 -15.29
CA GLY A 237 -7.82 -23.72 -15.09
C GLY A 237 -6.61 -24.21 -15.88
N HIS A 238 -5.83 -23.33 -16.50
CA HIS A 238 -4.63 -23.69 -17.26
C HIS A 238 -3.38 -23.55 -16.39
N THR A 239 -2.57 -24.58 -16.29
CA THR A 239 -1.28 -24.54 -15.60
C THR A 239 -0.15 -23.98 -16.48
N TYR A 240 -0.32 -24.06 -17.79
CA TYR A 240 0.57 -23.48 -18.80
C TYR A 240 -0.22 -22.92 -19.99
N LEU A 241 0.46 -22.15 -20.82
CA LEU A 241 0.00 -21.83 -22.18
C LEU A 241 1.06 -22.22 -23.20
N PRO A 242 0.66 -22.67 -24.42
CA PRO A 242 1.56 -22.71 -25.56
C PRO A 242 2.14 -21.33 -25.84
N MET A 243 3.43 -21.26 -26.23
CA MET A 243 4.13 -20.00 -26.46
C MET A 243 3.38 -19.06 -27.44
N GLU A 244 2.85 -19.62 -28.54
CA GLU A 244 2.09 -18.84 -29.53
C GLU A 244 0.82 -18.21 -28.92
N GLU A 245 0.09 -18.99 -28.12
CA GLU A 245 -1.13 -18.52 -27.44
C GLU A 245 -0.81 -17.45 -26.39
N LEU A 246 0.26 -17.65 -25.60
CA LEU A 246 0.72 -16.66 -24.64
C LEU A 246 1.12 -15.37 -25.33
N THR A 247 1.91 -15.47 -26.42
CA THR A 247 2.31 -14.29 -27.22
C THR A 247 1.09 -13.55 -27.74
N ARG A 248 0.12 -14.27 -28.32
CA ARG A 248 -1.11 -13.68 -28.87
C ARG A 248 -1.91 -12.92 -27.79
N ARG A 249 -2.09 -13.53 -26.62
CA ARG A 249 -2.80 -12.89 -25.49
C ARG A 249 -2.03 -11.69 -24.93
N ALA A 250 -0.71 -11.78 -24.82
CA ALA A 250 0.13 -10.70 -24.34
C ALA A 250 0.15 -9.51 -25.33
N VAL A 251 0.25 -9.74 -26.63
CA VAL A 251 0.13 -8.72 -27.69
C VAL A 251 -1.22 -8.01 -27.59
N TYR A 252 -2.30 -8.76 -27.44
CA TYR A 252 -3.64 -8.17 -27.28
C TYR A 252 -3.78 -7.30 -26.03
N LEU A 253 -3.24 -7.77 -24.89
CA LEU A 253 -3.27 -7.04 -23.62
C LEU A 253 -2.43 -5.74 -23.68
N LEU A 254 -1.22 -5.85 -24.20
CA LEU A 254 -0.20 -4.81 -24.08
C LEU A 254 -0.20 -3.82 -25.26
N GLY A 255 -0.76 -4.22 -26.41
CA GLY A 255 -0.74 -3.42 -27.64
C GLY A 255 0.67 -3.24 -28.23
N VAL A 256 1.54 -4.25 -28.07
CA VAL A 256 2.91 -4.27 -28.58
C VAL A 256 3.09 -5.33 -29.66
N GLU A 257 4.22 -5.31 -30.39
CA GLU A 257 4.51 -6.32 -31.40
C GLU A 257 4.91 -7.68 -30.77
N SER A 258 4.65 -8.78 -31.48
CA SER A 258 4.97 -10.13 -31.01
C SER A 258 6.46 -10.32 -30.70
N SER A 259 7.32 -9.74 -31.53
CA SER A 259 8.77 -9.77 -31.33
C SER A 259 9.23 -9.14 -30.01
N GLN A 260 8.53 -8.10 -29.54
CA GLN A 260 8.81 -7.46 -28.26
C GLN A 260 8.43 -8.38 -27.09
N VAL A 261 7.33 -9.12 -27.20
CA VAL A 261 6.92 -10.11 -26.18
C VAL A 261 7.90 -11.27 -26.13
N GLU A 262 8.23 -11.85 -27.30
CA GLU A 262 9.10 -13.03 -27.40
C GLU A 262 10.53 -12.76 -26.91
N ALA A 263 11.03 -11.54 -27.11
CA ALA A 263 12.36 -11.13 -26.63
C ALA A 263 12.52 -11.24 -25.09
N HIS A 264 11.41 -11.25 -24.34
CA HIS A 264 11.44 -11.29 -22.87
C HIS A 264 11.31 -12.69 -22.27
N TYR A 265 10.95 -13.73 -23.04
CA TYR A 265 10.77 -15.09 -22.49
C TYR A 265 12.05 -15.62 -21.85
N MET A 266 13.19 -15.48 -22.52
CA MET A 266 14.47 -15.96 -21.96
C MET A 266 14.85 -15.22 -20.69
N ASN A 267 14.64 -13.89 -20.66
CA ASN A 267 14.91 -13.10 -19.47
C ASN A 267 14.02 -13.53 -18.30
N LEU A 268 12.71 -13.72 -18.52
CA LEU A 268 11.78 -14.20 -17.49
C LEU A 268 12.12 -15.61 -17.01
N ALA A 269 12.63 -16.48 -17.89
CA ALA A 269 13.08 -17.81 -17.51
C ALA A 269 14.37 -17.75 -16.66
N MET A 270 15.33 -16.89 -17.01
CA MET A 270 16.54 -16.65 -16.22
C MET A 270 16.21 -16.05 -14.86
N ASP A 271 15.25 -15.14 -14.80
CA ASP A 271 14.74 -14.52 -13.57
C ASP A 271 13.86 -15.50 -12.73
N ARG A 272 13.69 -16.75 -13.20
CA ARG A 272 12.87 -17.79 -12.58
C ARG A 272 11.40 -17.36 -12.36
N LYS A 273 10.88 -16.53 -13.22
CA LYS A 273 9.47 -16.11 -13.20
C LYS A 273 8.60 -17.06 -14.02
N ILE A 274 9.16 -17.66 -15.07
CA ILE A 274 8.51 -18.67 -15.90
C ILE A 274 9.41 -19.90 -16.07
N VAL A 275 8.79 -21.02 -16.47
CA VAL A 275 9.48 -22.23 -16.94
C VAL A 275 9.04 -22.53 -18.37
N MET A 276 9.99 -22.77 -19.25
CA MET A 276 9.75 -23.15 -20.64
C MET A 276 10.07 -24.62 -20.83
N GLN A 277 9.14 -25.40 -21.33
CA GLN A 277 9.30 -26.82 -21.60
C GLN A 277 8.88 -27.16 -23.02
N LEU A 278 9.75 -27.81 -23.79
CA LEU A 278 9.40 -28.36 -25.08
C LEU A 278 8.77 -29.76 -24.90
N LYS A 279 7.54 -29.94 -25.33
CA LYS A 279 6.83 -31.23 -25.29
C LYS A 279 5.98 -31.34 -26.53
N ASP A 280 6.11 -32.49 -27.21
CA ASP A 280 5.35 -32.80 -28.42
C ASP A 280 5.43 -31.69 -29.50
N ASP A 281 6.64 -31.14 -29.73
CA ASP A 281 6.96 -30.01 -30.61
C ASP A 281 6.29 -28.69 -30.25
N ILE A 282 5.67 -28.59 -29.05
CA ILE A 282 5.04 -27.39 -28.55
C ILE A 282 5.87 -26.85 -27.38
N THR A 283 6.28 -25.58 -27.46
CA THR A 283 6.88 -24.90 -26.32
C THR A 283 5.77 -24.46 -25.34
N GLN A 284 5.73 -25.12 -24.18
CA GLN A 284 4.81 -24.83 -23.09
C GLN A 284 5.47 -23.85 -22.12
N ILE A 285 4.76 -22.77 -21.77
CA ILE A 285 5.24 -21.76 -20.84
C ILE A 285 4.35 -21.78 -19.59
N TYR A 286 4.98 -22.05 -18.45
CA TYR A 286 4.36 -22.09 -17.12
C TYR A 286 4.74 -20.86 -16.33
N ALA A 287 3.85 -20.36 -15.50
CA ALA A 287 4.29 -19.59 -14.33
C ALA A 287 5.08 -20.53 -13.40
N ASN A 288 6.19 -20.05 -12.88
CA ASN A 288 7.13 -20.86 -12.08
C ASN A 288 6.45 -21.65 -10.95
N THR A 289 5.52 -21.01 -10.23
CA THR A 289 4.76 -21.62 -9.14
C THR A 289 3.98 -22.84 -9.60
N PHE A 290 3.27 -22.76 -10.73
CA PHE A 290 2.44 -23.87 -11.22
C PHE A 290 3.27 -25.03 -11.74
N TYR A 291 4.40 -24.75 -12.39
CA TYR A 291 5.32 -25.81 -12.82
C TYR A 291 5.80 -26.66 -11.66
N TYR A 292 6.30 -26.02 -10.59
CA TYR A 292 6.78 -26.75 -9.42
C TYR A 292 5.66 -27.40 -8.62
N MET A 293 4.48 -26.85 -8.57
CA MET A 293 3.31 -27.49 -7.96
C MET A 293 2.97 -28.79 -8.68
N GLU A 294 2.91 -28.81 -10.01
CA GLU A 294 2.67 -30.03 -10.78
C GLU A 294 3.80 -31.06 -10.60
N ALA A 295 5.05 -30.63 -10.73
CA ALA A 295 6.21 -31.50 -10.59
C ALA A 295 6.27 -32.16 -9.20
N ASN A 296 6.04 -31.38 -8.13
CA ASN A 296 6.03 -31.88 -6.77
C ASN A 296 4.85 -32.84 -6.52
N THR A 297 3.67 -32.49 -7.01
CA THR A 297 2.49 -33.35 -6.89
C THR A 297 2.71 -34.69 -7.61
N ALA A 298 3.25 -34.69 -8.82
CA ALA A 298 3.59 -35.89 -9.55
C ALA A 298 4.65 -36.73 -8.81
N ALA A 299 5.67 -36.09 -8.23
CA ALA A 299 6.67 -36.78 -7.43
C ALA A 299 6.09 -37.43 -6.17
N MET A 300 5.19 -36.73 -5.47
CA MET A 300 4.51 -37.25 -4.28
C MET A 300 3.61 -38.43 -4.64
N LEU A 301 2.83 -38.35 -5.72
CA LEU A 301 1.99 -39.45 -6.21
C LEU A 301 2.81 -40.68 -6.57
N LYS A 302 3.99 -40.49 -7.22
CA LYS A 302 4.93 -41.57 -7.50
C LYS A 302 5.45 -42.25 -6.23
N GLN A 303 5.68 -41.48 -5.16
CA GLN A 303 6.13 -42.04 -3.87
C GLN A 303 5.03 -42.85 -3.16
N LEU A 304 3.75 -42.53 -3.44
CA LEU A 304 2.61 -43.28 -2.90
C LEU A 304 2.31 -44.57 -3.68
N ASP A 305 2.81 -44.70 -4.91
CA ASP A 305 2.69 -45.91 -5.73
C ASP A 305 3.73 -46.95 -5.29
N VAL A 306 3.53 -47.46 -4.07
CA VAL A 306 4.37 -48.51 -3.49
C VAL A 306 3.69 -49.83 -3.74
N THR A 307 4.25 -50.63 -4.62
CA THR A 307 3.89 -52.06 -4.74
C THR A 307 4.46 -52.80 -3.53
N TYR A 308 3.60 -53.19 -2.61
CA TYR A 308 3.97 -54.14 -1.56
C TYR A 308 3.90 -55.54 -2.19
N ASP A 309 5.02 -56.26 -2.27
CA ASP A 309 4.99 -57.71 -2.35
C ASP A 309 4.37 -58.24 -1.07
N VAL A 310 3.06 -58.51 -1.10
CA VAL A 310 2.40 -59.24 -0.02
C VAL A 310 2.83 -60.68 -0.19
N PRO A 311 3.62 -61.25 0.76
CA PRO A 311 3.89 -62.68 0.70
C PRO A 311 2.56 -63.42 0.81
N ASP A 312 2.37 -64.42 -0.08
CA ASP A 312 1.24 -65.36 0.02
C ASP A 312 1.23 -65.96 1.45
N ILE A 313 0.40 -65.40 2.28
CA ILE A 313 0.11 -65.99 3.56
C ILE A 313 -0.91 -67.12 3.22
N GLU A 314 -0.43 -68.36 3.14
CA GLU A 314 -1.31 -69.50 3.19
C GLU A 314 -2.15 -69.42 4.47
N ILE A 315 -3.42 -69.06 4.30
CA ILE A 315 -4.41 -69.13 5.36
C ILE A 315 -4.69 -70.65 5.54
N GLU A 316 -3.94 -71.28 6.45
CA GLU A 316 -4.34 -72.59 6.94
C GLU A 316 -5.71 -72.42 7.62
N ALA A 317 -6.72 -72.99 6.96
CA ALA A 317 -8.05 -73.09 7.55
C ALA A 317 -8.01 -73.98 8.77
N ALA A 318 -8.28 -73.41 9.97
CA ALA A 318 -8.57 -74.07 11.19
C ALA A 318 -10.06 -74.35 11.31
#